data_4c339d2df9cd8792121f964de0ec1623
#
_entry.id   4c339d2df9cd8792121f964de0ec1623
#
_cell.length_a   1.000
_cell.length_b   1.000
_cell.length_c   1.000
_cell.angle_alpha   90.00
_cell.angle_beta   90.00
_cell.angle_gamma   90.00
#
_symmetry.space_group_name_H-M   'P 1'
#
loop_
_entity.id
_entity.type
_entity.pdbx_description
1 polymer ?
#
loop_
_entity_poly.entity_id
_entity_poly.type
_entity_poly.pdbx_seq_one_letter_code
_entity_poly.pdbx_strand_id
1 'polypeptide(L)'
;MDVQIQTVKFDADKRLVEFVNAKVAKLDRFAEQTDGADVVLKLDKDPEKGNKIAAVTLHLRGGDLRAEERSRTFEEAIDGAIDSLKRQIEKQKDK
;
A
#
# COMPACT_ATOMS: atom_id res chain seq x y z
N MET A 1 -11.74 -7.02 4.33
CA MET A 1 -10.51 -6.37 4.83
C MET A 1 -10.79 -4.90 5.11
N ASP A 2 -10.42 -4.44 6.27
CA ASP A 2 -10.53 -3.02 6.62
C ASP A 2 -9.28 -2.28 6.17
N VAL A 3 -9.45 -1.23 5.37
CA VAL A 3 -8.34 -0.42 4.87
C VAL A 3 -8.45 0.97 5.48
N GLN A 4 -7.40 1.38 6.19
CA GLN A 4 -7.30 2.72 6.76
C GLN A 4 -6.30 3.52 5.92
N ILE A 5 -6.73 4.67 5.43
CA ILE A 5 -5.89 5.53 4.61
C ILE A 5 -5.60 6.83 5.35
N GLN A 6 -4.33 7.14 5.51
CA GLN A 6 -3.87 8.37 6.13
C GLN A 6 -3.04 9.15 5.11
N THR A 7 -3.24 10.47 5.05
CA THR A 7 -2.46 11.34 4.18
C THR A 7 -1.62 12.29 5.02
N VAL A 8 -0.43 12.58 4.53
CA VAL A 8 0.51 13.50 5.18
C VAL A 8 0.89 14.60 4.20
N LYS A 9 0.61 15.83 4.57
CA LYS A 9 0.92 17.07 3.82
C LYS A 9 0.13 17.27 2.54
N PHE A 10 -0.99 16.57 2.37
CA PHE A 10 -1.94 16.80 1.28
C PHE A 10 -3.25 16.14 1.60
N ASP A 11 -4.28 16.44 0.80
CA ASP A 11 -5.59 15.78 0.91
C ASP A 11 -5.81 14.90 -0.31
N ALA A 12 -6.15 13.64 -0.09
CA ALA A 12 -6.44 12.72 -1.20
C ALA A 12 -7.85 12.97 -1.71
N ASP A 13 -8.01 13.07 -3.03
CA ASP A 13 -9.32 13.17 -3.62
C ASP A 13 -10.02 11.81 -3.62
N LYS A 14 -11.32 11.83 -3.96
CA LYS A 14 -12.13 10.62 -3.95
C LYS A 14 -11.60 9.54 -4.90
N ARG A 15 -11.10 9.94 -6.07
CA ARG A 15 -10.56 8.99 -7.05
C ARG A 15 -9.35 8.25 -6.51
N LEU A 16 -8.47 8.97 -5.82
CA LEU A 16 -7.28 8.35 -5.24
C LEU A 16 -7.66 7.39 -4.12
N VAL A 17 -8.58 7.79 -3.26
CA VAL A 17 -9.07 6.93 -2.18
C VAL A 17 -9.68 5.64 -2.76
N GLU A 18 -10.52 5.76 -3.77
CA GLU A 18 -11.15 4.59 -4.41
C GLU A 18 -10.10 3.69 -5.06
N PHE A 19 -9.11 4.28 -5.73
CA PHE A 19 -8.03 3.53 -6.35
C PHE A 19 -7.25 2.72 -5.31
N VAL A 20 -6.87 3.37 -4.22
CA VAL A 20 -6.11 2.72 -3.15
C VAL A 20 -6.91 1.57 -2.54
N ASN A 21 -8.18 1.82 -2.22
CA ASN A 21 -9.05 0.79 -1.65
C ASN A 21 -9.17 -0.42 -2.58
N ALA A 22 -9.36 -0.19 -3.88
CA ALA A 22 -9.51 -1.27 -4.84
C ALA A 22 -8.22 -2.09 -4.97
N LYS A 23 -7.08 -1.42 -5.02
CA LYS A 23 -5.79 -2.11 -5.17
C LYS A 23 -5.41 -2.90 -3.92
N VAL A 24 -5.58 -2.31 -2.75
CA VAL A 24 -5.24 -2.97 -1.49
C VAL A 24 -6.17 -4.16 -1.24
N ALA A 25 -7.45 -4.02 -1.56
CA ALA A 25 -8.42 -5.10 -1.38
C ALA A 25 -8.07 -6.35 -2.19
N LYS A 26 -7.35 -6.21 -3.30
CA LYS A 26 -6.91 -7.36 -4.08
C LYS A 26 -5.96 -8.27 -3.32
N LEU A 27 -5.30 -7.75 -2.30
CA LEU A 27 -4.39 -8.56 -1.48
C LEU A 27 -5.13 -9.68 -0.72
N ASP A 28 -6.43 -9.53 -0.48
CA ASP A 28 -7.22 -10.60 0.13
C ASP A 28 -7.19 -11.91 -0.65
N ARG A 29 -6.94 -11.83 -1.96
CA ARG A 29 -6.85 -13.01 -2.81
C ARG A 29 -5.55 -13.77 -2.63
N PHE A 30 -4.52 -13.12 -2.12
CA PHE A 30 -3.18 -13.68 -2.00
C PHE A 30 -2.85 -14.13 -0.58
N ALA A 31 -3.59 -13.66 0.42
CA ALA A 31 -3.37 -14.00 1.81
C ALA A 31 -4.66 -14.45 2.46
N GLU A 32 -4.64 -15.60 3.12
CA GLU A 32 -5.86 -16.22 3.63
C GLU A 32 -6.47 -15.55 4.86
N GLN A 33 -5.74 -14.81 5.61
CA GLN A 33 -6.26 -14.23 6.85
C GLN A 33 -5.70 -12.83 7.05
N THR A 34 -6.28 -11.91 6.30
CA THR A 34 -5.93 -10.49 6.46
C THR A 34 -6.88 -9.84 7.44
N ASP A 35 -6.34 -9.22 8.48
CA ASP A 35 -7.15 -8.47 9.44
C ASP A 35 -7.42 -7.04 8.97
N GLY A 36 -6.56 -6.51 8.11
CA GLY A 36 -6.72 -5.18 7.58
C GLY A 36 -5.43 -4.66 7.00
N ALA A 37 -5.46 -3.42 6.56
CA ALA A 37 -4.28 -2.76 6.01
C ALA A 37 -4.29 -1.27 6.37
N ASP A 38 -3.11 -0.75 6.68
CA ASP A 38 -2.91 0.67 6.88
C ASP A 38 -2.11 1.22 5.70
N VAL A 39 -2.62 2.28 5.11
CA VAL A 39 -1.98 2.96 3.99
C VAL A 39 -1.64 4.37 4.41
N VAL A 40 -0.38 4.76 4.27
CA VAL A 40 0.04 6.14 4.50
C VAL A 40 0.52 6.69 3.17
N LEU A 41 -0.10 7.76 2.72
CA LEU A 41 0.28 8.48 1.51
C LEU A 41 0.92 9.79 1.95
N LYS A 42 2.14 10.02 1.50
CA LYS A 42 2.90 11.21 1.90
C LYS A 42 3.41 11.97 0.69
N LEU A 43 3.26 13.28 0.74
CA LEU A 43 3.83 14.17 -0.27
C LEU A 43 5.13 14.73 0.27
N ASP A 44 6.25 14.41 -0.40
CA ASP A 44 7.56 14.90 -0.04
C ASP A 44 7.88 16.20 -0.80
N LYS A 45 8.92 16.91 -0.40
CA LYS A 45 9.25 18.21 -0.94
C LYS A 45 10.02 18.18 -2.26
N ASP A 46 10.70 17.09 -2.56
CA ASP A 46 11.60 17.02 -3.72
C ASP A 46 10.94 16.35 -4.91
N PRO A 47 10.52 17.10 -5.96
CA PRO A 47 9.84 16.50 -7.10
C PRO A 47 10.76 15.79 -8.10
N GLU A 48 12.08 15.98 -8.03
CA GLU A 48 13.01 15.47 -9.05
C GLU A 48 13.09 13.95 -9.09
N LYS A 49 12.96 13.28 -7.95
CA LYS A 49 13.07 11.82 -7.85
C LYS A 49 11.73 11.15 -7.58
N GLY A 50 10.67 11.88 -7.81
CA GLY A 50 9.36 11.43 -7.38
C GLY A 50 9.12 11.82 -5.93
N ASN A 51 8.00 12.48 -5.67
CA ASN A 51 7.69 12.99 -4.33
C ASN A 51 6.44 12.39 -3.72
N LYS A 52 5.88 11.37 -4.37
CA LYS A 52 4.71 10.66 -3.87
C LYS A 52 5.16 9.35 -3.23
N ILE A 53 4.92 9.23 -1.95
CA ILE A 53 5.34 8.07 -1.17
C ILE A 53 4.09 7.32 -0.71
N ALA A 54 4.09 6.01 -0.87
CA ALA A 54 3.02 5.15 -0.37
C ALA A 54 3.64 4.08 0.52
N ALA A 55 3.18 3.98 1.76
CA ALA A 55 3.56 2.92 2.67
C ALA A 55 2.31 2.10 2.97
N VAL A 56 2.38 0.80 2.73
CA VAL A 56 1.27 -0.11 2.99
C VAL A 56 1.71 -1.15 3.99
N THR A 57 0.98 -1.24 5.10
CA THR A 57 1.19 -2.28 6.10
C THR A 57 -0.01 -3.21 6.08
N LEU A 58 0.24 -4.47 5.76
CA LEU A 58 -0.80 -5.49 5.72
C LEU A 58 -0.76 -6.27 7.01
N HIS A 59 -1.89 -6.30 7.73
CA HIS A 59 -1.99 -6.99 9.00
C HIS A 59 -2.46 -8.43 8.77
N LEU A 60 -1.58 -9.37 9.05
CA LEU A 60 -1.85 -10.79 8.92
C LEU A 60 -1.85 -11.44 10.31
N ARG A 61 -2.49 -12.57 10.40
CA ARG A 61 -2.59 -13.28 11.67
C ARG A 61 -1.24 -13.66 12.28
N GLY A 62 -0.24 -13.95 11.45
CA GLY A 62 1.09 -14.34 11.91
C GLY A 62 2.10 -13.22 11.99
N GLY A 63 1.69 -11.99 11.74
CA GLY A 63 2.59 -10.83 11.73
C GLY A 63 2.30 -9.91 10.56
N ASP A 64 2.84 -8.72 10.62
CA ASP A 64 2.58 -7.69 9.59
C ASP A 64 3.62 -7.76 8.48
N LEU A 65 3.17 -7.42 7.27
CA LEU A 65 4.04 -7.20 6.13
C LEU A 65 3.95 -5.73 5.73
N ARG A 66 5.06 -5.13 5.35
CA ARG A 66 5.10 -3.72 5.02
C ARG A 66 5.89 -3.51 3.73
N ALA A 67 5.40 -2.60 2.90
CA ALA A 67 6.12 -2.13 1.71
C ALA A 67 5.97 -0.62 1.61
N GLU A 68 7.03 0.05 1.21
CA GLU A 68 7.03 1.48 0.98
C GLU A 68 7.66 1.76 -0.38
N GLU A 69 6.99 2.58 -1.17
CA GLU A 69 7.48 2.95 -2.48
C GLU A 69 7.37 4.45 -2.70
N ARG A 70 8.29 4.97 -3.49
CA ARG A 70 8.34 6.37 -3.89
C ARG A 70 8.22 6.41 -5.42
N SER A 71 7.36 7.28 -5.93
CA SER A 71 7.17 7.41 -7.36
C SER A 71 6.71 8.81 -7.72
N ARG A 72 6.46 9.05 -8.99
CA ARG A 72 5.98 10.34 -9.48
C ARG A 72 4.49 10.53 -9.28
N THR A 73 3.75 9.44 -9.14
CA THR A 73 2.32 9.47 -8.84
C THR A 73 2.03 8.54 -7.68
N PHE A 74 0.95 8.81 -6.95
CA PHE A 74 0.52 7.91 -5.89
C PHE A 74 0.05 6.57 -6.44
N GLU A 75 -0.56 6.56 -7.64
CA GLU A 75 -1.00 5.33 -8.29
C GLU A 75 0.18 4.40 -8.55
N GLU A 76 1.28 4.91 -9.08
CA GLU A 76 2.48 4.11 -9.32
C GLU A 76 3.11 3.63 -7.99
N ALA A 77 3.14 4.49 -6.99
CA ALA A 77 3.69 4.13 -5.69
C ALA A 77 2.87 3.01 -5.04
N ILE A 78 1.55 3.09 -5.11
CA ILE A 78 0.66 2.06 -4.60
C ILE A 78 0.86 0.75 -5.38
N ASP A 79 0.91 0.81 -6.71
CA ASP A 79 1.13 -0.40 -7.52
C ASP A 79 2.44 -1.09 -7.13
N GLY A 80 3.51 -0.32 -6.93
CA GLY A 80 4.79 -0.87 -6.51
C GLY A 80 4.75 -1.50 -5.12
N ALA A 81 4.08 -0.84 -4.19
CA ALA A 81 3.94 -1.36 -2.83
C ALA A 81 3.12 -2.65 -2.82
N ILE A 82 2.03 -2.70 -3.59
CA ILE A 82 1.18 -3.90 -3.69
C ILE A 82 1.97 -5.06 -4.30
N ASP A 83 2.73 -4.81 -5.37
CA ASP A 83 3.58 -5.84 -5.98
C ASP A 83 4.61 -6.39 -5.00
N SER A 84 5.22 -5.52 -4.21
CA SER A 84 6.17 -5.93 -3.18
C SER A 84 5.50 -6.82 -2.14
N LEU A 85 4.30 -6.45 -1.69
CA LEU A 85 3.56 -7.25 -0.72
C LEU A 85 3.16 -8.61 -1.28
N LYS A 86 2.76 -8.67 -2.55
CA LYS A 86 2.45 -9.94 -3.19
C LYS A 86 3.66 -10.88 -3.18
N ARG A 87 4.84 -10.36 -3.48
CA ARG A 87 6.08 -11.16 -3.45
C ARG A 87 6.41 -11.63 -2.05
N GLN A 88 6.20 -10.78 -1.04
CA GLN A 88 6.43 -11.14 0.36
C GLN A 88 5.47 -12.24 0.81
N ILE A 89 4.20 -12.17 0.40
CA ILE A 89 3.20 -13.19 0.72
C ILE A 89 3.59 -14.52 0.08
N GLU A 90 4.00 -14.50 -1.18
CA GLU A 90 4.41 -15.71 -1.90
C GLU A 90 5.62 -16.37 -1.25
N LYS A 91 6.59 -15.59 -0.80
CA LYS A 91 7.74 -16.10 -0.08
C LYS A 91 7.37 -16.83 1.21
N GLN A 92 6.37 -16.32 1.92
CA GLN A 92 5.91 -16.97 3.15
C GLN A 92 5.22 -18.30 2.86
N LYS A 93 4.53 -18.43 1.72
CA LYS A 93 3.86 -19.66 1.36
C LYS A 93 4.83 -20.78 0.93
N ASP A 94 6.00 -20.40 0.47
CA ASP A 94 7.01 -21.36 -0.02
C ASP A 94 7.82 -22.01 1.10
N LYS A 95 7.49 -21.74 2.34
CA LYS A 95 8.18 -22.39 3.46
C LYS A 95 7.41 -23.62 3.93
#